data_61efa12fddfeb3923de4615b06a315ca
#
_entry.id   61efa12fddfeb3923de4615b06a315ca
#
_cell.length_a   1.000
_cell.length_b   1.000
_cell.length_c   1.000
_cell.angle_alpha   90.00
_cell.angle_beta   90.00
_cell.angle_gamma   90.00
#
_symmetry.space_group_name_H-M   'P 1'
#
loop_
_entity.id
_entity.type
_entity.pdbx_description
1 polymer ?
#
loop_
_entity_poly.entity_id
_entity_poly.type
_entity_poly.pdbx_seq_one_letter_code
_entity_poly.pdbx_strand_id
1 'polypeptide(L)'
;MVQGTGSSVGKSLTATALCWILRQDGYEVAPFKAQNMSLNSFVTPDGAEIGRSTAVQAQAAEVLPTADMNPVLLKPEVDYRSQLIVHGRVVGKLESKAFDRPRPGLWEAVTESLERLRSEYEVVVIEGAGSPADINLRGGDIVNMAVALHARSPVLLVGDIDKGGVFASLYGTMMLISAEERALVALAGLLMAISGWHVRRKKQATQS
;
A
#
# COMPACT_ATOMS: atom_id res chain seq x y z
N MET A 1 -0.20 -6.72 -6.92
CA MET A 1 -0.44 -5.50 -6.11
C MET A 1 -1.67 -5.69 -5.23
N VAL A 2 -1.65 -5.21 -3.98
CA VAL A 2 -2.78 -5.25 -3.05
C VAL A 2 -3.42 -3.86 -2.99
N GLN A 3 -4.68 -3.74 -3.37
CA GLN A 3 -5.47 -2.51 -3.22
C GLN A 3 -6.70 -2.79 -2.34
N GLY A 4 -7.38 -1.77 -1.86
CA GLY A 4 -8.52 -1.94 -0.98
C GLY A 4 -9.69 -1.04 -1.33
N THR A 5 -10.89 -1.44 -0.91
CA THR A 5 -12.10 -0.62 -1.06
C THR A 5 -12.11 0.62 -0.14
N GLY A 6 -11.08 0.80 0.67
CA GLY A 6 -10.95 1.93 1.59
C GLY A 6 -9.71 1.81 2.48
N SER A 7 -9.57 2.75 3.41
CA SER A 7 -8.54 2.69 4.45
C SER A 7 -8.89 1.62 5.49
N SER A 8 -7.86 1.02 6.10
CA SER A 8 -7.98 0.03 7.19
C SER A 8 -8.78 -1.24 6.85
N VAL A 9 -8.89 -1.61 5.57
CA VAL A 9 -9.58 -2.82 5.11
C VAL A 9 -8.68 -4.07 5.07
N GLY A 10 -7.44 -3.99 5.57
CA GLY A 10 -6.52 -5.13 5.66
C GLY A 10 -5.42 -5.17 4.60
N LYS A 11 -5.22 -4.14 3.78
CA LYS A 11 -4.16 -4.10 2.75
C LYS A 11 -2.78 -4.46 3.28
N SER A 12 -2.35 -3.77 4.35
CA SER A 12 -1.00 -3.98 4.91
C SER A 12 -0.83 -5.38 5.48
N LEU A 13 -1.87 -5.95 6.11
CA LEU A 13 -1.83 -7.33 6.61
C LEU A 13 -1.69 -8.32 5.44
N THR A 14 -2.49 -8.13 4.38
CA THR A 14 -2.44 -8.98 3.19
C THR A 14 -1.08 -8.88 2.50
N ALA A 15 -0.54 -7.67 2.33
CA ALA A 15 0.77 -7.48 1.74
C ALA A 15 1.89 -8.13 2.58
N THR A 16 1.83 -8.00 3.92
CA THR A 16 2.77 -8.66 4.83
C THR A 16 2.70 -10.19 4.70
N ALA A 17 1.49 -10.75 4.66
CA ALA A 17 1.29 -12.19 4.50
C ALA A 17 1.84 -12.69 3.15
N LEU A 18 1.61 -11.93 2.07
CA LEU A 18 2.16 -12.27 0.75
C LEU A 18 3.69 -12.22 0.72
N CYS A 19 4.30 -11.20 1.33
CA CYS A 19 5.76 -11.13 1.46
C CYS A 19 6.29 -12.37 2.19
N TRP A 20 5.68 -12.75 3.30
CA TRP A 20 6.09 -13.90 4.09
C TRP A 20 5.89 -15.23 3.34
N ILE A 21 4.71 -15.45 2.72
CA ILE A 21 4.40 -16.68 1.99
C ILE A 21 5.37 -16.86 0.81
N LEU A 22 5.53 -15.82 -0.03
CA LEU A 22 6.40 -15.90 -1.19
C LEU A 22 7.86 -16.13 -0.79
N ARG A 23 8.30 -15.54 0.32
CA ARG A 23 9.64 -15.81 0.87
C ARG A 23 9.79 -17.26 1.34
N GLN A 24 8.77 -17.84 2.00
CA GLN A 24 8.79 -19.25 2.37
C GLN A 24 8.78 -20.18 1.15
N ASP A 25 8.17 -19.76 0.05
CA ASP A 25 8.17 -20.49 -1.23
C ASP A 25 9.52 -20.37 -1.99
N GLY A 26 10.49 -19.61 -1.43
CA GLY A 26 11.86 -19.51 -1.93
C GLY A 26 12.12 -18.34 -2.88
N TYR A 27 11.17 -17.43 -3.09
CA TYR A 27 11.38 -16.27 -3.95
C TYR A 27 12.18 -15.15 -3.23
N GLU A 28 12.95 -14.40 -4.00
CA GLU A 28 13.53 -13.13 -3.56
C GLU A 28 12.45 -12.04 -3.65
N VAL A 29 11.95 -11.59 -2.49
CA VAL A 29 10.77 -10.72 -2.37
C VAL A 29 11.11 -9.38 -1.77
N ALA A 30 10.61 -8.28 -2.35
CA ALA A 30 10.61 -6.97 -1.72
C ALA A 30 9.19 -6.41 -1.59
N PRO A 31 8.84 -5.71 -0.50
CA PRO A 31 7.64 -4.90 -0.42
C PRO A 31 7.84 -3.57 -1.14
N PHE A 32 6.75 -2.99 -1.61
CA PHE A 32 6.74 -1.63 -2.16
C PHE A 32 5.45 -0.92 -1.80
N LYS A 33 5.57 0.31 -1.31
CA LYS A 33 4.44 1.21 -1.09
C LYS A 33 4.81 2.60 -1.58
N ALA A 34 4.25 2.99 -2.72
CA ALA A 34 4.60 4.21 -3.43
C ALA A 34 4.53 5.46 -2.54
N GLN A 35 3.42 5.64 -1.83
CA GLN A 35 3.24 6.69 -0.84
C GLN A 35 2.59 6.13 0.41
N ASN A 36 3.13 6.50 1.57
CA ASN A 36 2.50 6.24 2.86
C ASN A 36 2.15 7.55 3.58
N MET A 37 1.04 7.56 4.29
CA MET A 37 0.67 8.67 5.18
C MET A 37 0.61 8.12 6.61
N SER A 38 1.60 8.45 7.43
CA SER A 38 1.70 7.91 8.78
C SER A 38 2.60 8.75 9.66
N LEU A 39 2.22 8.91 10.93
CA LEU A 39 3.11 9.43 11.98
C LEU A 39 4.11 8.36 12.45
N ASN A 40 3.76 7.07 12.28
CA ASN A 40 4.64 5.96 12.65
C ASN A 40 5.63 5.68 11.53
N SER A 41 6.88 6.02 11.76
CA SER A 41 7.99 5.78 10.84
C SER A 41 8.98 4.78 11.42
N PHE A 42 9.89 4.35 10.56
CA PHE A 42 11.02 3.48 10.85
C PHE A 42 12.26 4.08 10.19
N VAL A 43 13.39 4.05 10.89
CA VAL A 43 14.67 4.49 10.36
C VAL A 43 15.41 3.26 9.82
N THR A 44 15.73 3.28 8.55
CA THR A 44 16.47 2.21 7.87
C THR A 44 17.94 2.17 8.33
N PRO A 45 18.68 1.08 8.07
CA PRO A 45 20.09 0.99 8.48
C PRO A 45 20.99 2.09 7.93
N ASP A 46 20.66 2.66 6.76
CA ASP A 46 21.36 3.79 6.13
C ASP A 46 20.85 5.17 6.57
N GLY A 47 19.94 5.20 7.57
CA GLY A 47 19.43 6.45 8.16
C GLY A 47 18.26 7.08 7.39
N ALA A 48 17.70 6.42 6.40
CA ALA A 48 16.51 6.90 5.68
C ALA A 48 15.23 6.66 6.51
N GLU A 49 14.21 7.48 6.33
CA GLU A 49 12.94 7.36 7.03
C GLU A 49 11.85 6.82 6.10
N ILE A 50 11.22 5.70 6.49
CA ILE A 50 10.12 5.06 5.76
C ILE A 50 8.92 4.80 6.68
N GLY A 51 7.78 4.46 6.11
CA GLY A 51 6.60 4.05 6.88
C GLY A 51 6.82 2.71 7.60
N ARG A 52 6.40 2.62 8.86
CA ARG A 52 6.59 1.42 9.68
C ARG A 52 5.94 0.16 9.09
N SER A 53 4.78 0.28 8.41
CA SER A 53 4.13 -0.86 7.77
C SER A 53 5.01 -1.51 6.70
N THR A 54 5.72 -0.71 5.92
CA THR A 54 6.65 -1.20 4.89
C THR A 54 7.88 -1.88 5.51
N ALA A 55 8.39 -1.35 6.63
CA ALA A 55 9.47 -2.00 7.36
C ALA A 55 9.07 -3.39 7.91
N VAL A 56 7.82 -3.54 8.41
CA VAL A 56 7.27 -4.84 8.83
C VAL A 56 7.15 -5.81 7.65
N GLN A 57 6.76 -5.32 6.48
CA GLN A 57 6.69 -6.13 5.26
C GLN A 57 8.09 -6.56 4.79
N ALA A 58 9.08 -5.68 4.86
CA ALA A 58 10.48 -6.03 4.58
C ALA A 58 11.00 -7.11 5.56
N GLN A 59 10.67 -6.98 6.84
CA GLN A 59 10.99 -7.99 7.83
C GLN A 59 10.32 -9.34 7.52
N ALA A 60 9.06 -9.34 7.06
CA ALA A 60 8.34 -10.55 6.65
C ALA A 60 8.96 -11.20 5.39
N ALA A 61 9.56 -10.40 4.52
CA ALA A 61 10.32 -10.84 3.35
C ALA A 61 11.78 -11.23 3.69
N GLU A 62 12.22 -11.07 4.95
CA GLU A 62 13.59 -11.29 5.42
C GLU A 62 14.65 -10.44 4.68
N VAL A 63 14.28 -9.22 4.30
CA VAL A 63 15.17 -8.25 3.65
C VAL A 63 15.34 -6.99 4.49
N LEU A 64 16.48 -6.32 4.33
CA LEU A 64 16.71 -5.03 4.97
C LEU A 64 15.82 -3.97 4.34
N PRO A 65 15.10 -3.16 5.14
CA PRO A 65 14.27 -2.10 4.62
C PRO A 65 15.12 -0.98 4.01
N THR A 66 14.72 -0.49 2.85
CA THR A 66 15.36 0.60 2.10
C THR A 66 14.38 1.72 1.79
N ALA A 67 14.88 2.90 1.44
CA ALA A 67 14.06 4.04 1.04
C ALA A 67 13.24 3.75 -0.23
N ASP A 68 13.74 2.89 -1.12
CA ASP A 68 13.04 2.52 -2.35
C ASP A 68 11.75 1.73 -2.09
N MET A 69 11.65 1.03 -0.97
CA MET A 69 10.45 0.30 -0.59
C MET A 69 9.29 1.23 -0.19
N ASN A 70 9.59 2.50 0.18
CA ASN A 70 8.60 3.53 0.44
C ASN A 70 9.15 4.91 0.05
N PRO A 71 9.20 5.23 -1.26
CA PRO A 71 9.86 6.43 -1.76
C PRO A 71 9.21 7.73 -1.29
N VAL A 72 7.90 7.73 -1.00
CA VAL A 72 7.20 8.93 -0.52
C VAL A 72 6.52 8.63 0.82
N LEU A 73 6.90 9.39 1.86
CA LEU A 73 6.23 9.36 3.16
C LEU A 73 5.71 10.75 3.51
N LEU A 74 4.43 10.80 3.88
CA LEU A 74 3.77 12.00 4.37
C LEU A 74 3.52 11.84 5.86
N LYS A 75 4.07 12.77 6.66
CA LYS A 75 3.80 12.85 8.11
C LYS A 75 2.83 14.00 8.36
N PRO A 76 1.57 13.70 8.71
CA PRO A 76 0.59 14.75 9.01
C PRO A 76 1.09 15.68 10.12
N GLU A 77 0.94 16.97 9.90
CA GLU A 77 1.14 18.05 10.88
C GLU A 77 -0.20 18.76 11.16
N VAL A 78 -0.18 19.78 11.98
CA VAL A 78 -1.32 20.67 12.18
C VAL A 78 -1.63 21.48 10.91
N ASP A 79 -2.82 22.08 10.83
CA ASP A 79 -3.24 23.01 9.76
C ASP A 79 -3.28 22.40 8.34
N TYR A 80 -3.71 21.13 8.22
CA TYR A 80 -3.86 20.44 6.94
C TYR A 80 -2.57 20.38 6.11
N ARG A 81 -1.41 20.32 6.78
CA ARG A 81 -0.09 20.15 6.17
C ARG A 81 0.48 18.79 6.54
N SER A 82 1.35 18.32 5.67
CA SER A 82 2.16 17.13 5.94
C SER A 82 3.63 17.44 5.64
N GLN A 83 4.52 16.97 6.49
CA GLN A 83 5.94 16.93 6.14
C GLN A 83 6.12 15.93 5.01
N LEU A 84 6.76 16.36 3.93
CA LEU A 84 7.06 15.54 2.76
C LEU A 84 8.47 14.97 2.88
N ILE A 85 8.54 13.64 2.87
CA ILE A 85 9.78 12.88 2.89
C ILE A 85 9.86 12.11 1.58
N VAL A 86 10.95 12.28 0.83
CA VAL A 86 11.22 11.58 -0.42
C VAL A 86 12.55 10.84 -0.29
N HIS A 87 12.56 9.56 -0.67
CA HIS A 87 13.72 8.66 -0.49
C HIS A 87 14.34 8.76 0.92
N GLY A 88 13.46 8.77 1.93
CA GLY A 88 13.82 8.79 3.33
C GLY A 88 14.34 10.11 3.88
N ARG A 89 14.32 11.21 3.09
CA ARG A 89 14.79 12.53 3.50
C ARG A 89 13.69 13.58 3.42
N VAL A 90 13.65 14.48 4.39
CA VAL A 90 12.72 15.61 4.40
C VAL A 90 13.07 16.56 3.25
N VAL A 91 12.11 16.78 2.35
CA VAL A 91 12.26 17.69 1.21
C VAL A 91 11.38 18.92 1.30
N GLY A 92 10.40 18.94 2.21
CA GLY A 92 9.53 20.09 2.39
C GLY A 92 8.22 19.78 3.10
N LYS A 93 7.19 20.56 2.80
CA LYS A 93 5.83 20.39 3.30
C LYS A 93 4.84 20.36 2.15
N LEU A 94 3.79 19.58 2.28
CA LEU A 94 2.70 19.44 1.32
C LEU A 94 1.38 19.84 1.99
N GLU A 95 0.63 20.72 1.34
CA GLU A 95 -0.72 21.09 1.76
C GLU A 95 -1.74 20.06 1.24
N SER A 96 -2.78 19.76 2.05
CA SER A 96 -3.82 18.80 1.67
C SER A 96 -4.53 19.15 0.36
N LYS A 97 -4.67 20.45 0.07
CA LYS A 97 -5.25 20.95 -1.20
C LYS A 97 -4.46 20.60 -2.45
N ALA A 98 -3.23 20.10 -2.30
CA ALA A 98 -2.38 19.70 -3.43
C ALA A 98 -2.44 18.19 -3.74
N PHE A 99 -3.21 17.40 -3.00
CA PHE A 99 -3.28 15.94 -3.22
C PHE A 99 -3.99 15.54 -4.52
N ASP A 100 -4.88 16.37 -5.04
CA ASP A 100 -5.63 16.15 -6.27
C ASP A 100 -4.87 16.58 -7.54
N ARG A 101 -3.66 17.13 -7.40
CA ARG A 101 -2.88 17.67 -8.50
C ARG A 101 -1.72 16.76 -8.89
N PRO A 102 -1.38 16.70 -10.19
CA PRO A 102 -0.18 16.01 -10.66
C PRO A 102 1.08 16.55 -9.98
N ARG A 103 1.95 15.64 -9.59
CA ARG A 103 3.23 15.93 -8.93
C ARG A 103 4.34 15.14 -9.62
N PRO A 104 4.81 15.62 -10.80
CA PRO A 104 5.74 14.86 -11.64
C PRO A 104 6.97 14.35 -10.86
N GLY A 105 7.63 15.18 -10.06
CA GLY A 105 8.80 14.77 -9.29
C GLY A 105 8.54 13.66 -8.26
N LEU A 106 7.30 13.56 -7.72
CA LEU A 106 6.94 12.43 -6.85
C LEU A 106 6.65 11.17 -7.66
N TRP A 107 6.05 11.29 -8.84
CA TRP A 107 5.82 10.17 -9.74
C TRP A 107 7.15 9.59 -10.23
N GLU A 108 8.09 10.42 -10.61
CA GLU A 108 9.45 10.01 -10.97
C GLU A 108 10.12 9.23 -9.83
N ALA A 109 10.10 9.77 -8.61
CA ALA A 109 10.65 9.07 -7.43
C ALA A 109 9.99 7.70 -7.21
N VAL A 110 8.68 7.59 -7.40
CA VAL A 110 7.92 6.34 -7.27
C VAL A 110 8.34 5.32 -8.32
N THR A 111 8.39 5.74 -9.59
CA THR A 111 8.70 4.83 -10.70
C THR A 111 10.16 4.38 -10.68
N GLU A 112 11.10 5.29 -10.42
CA GLU A 112 12.51 4.93 -10.29
C GLU A 112 12.76 3.92 -9.17
N SER A 113 12.16 4.14 -7.99
CA SER A 113 12.29 3.21 -6.88
C SER A 113 11.69 1.85 -7.20
N LEU A 114 10.51 1.82 -7.83
CA LEU A 114 9.87 0.58 -8.23
C LEU A 114 10.72 -0.21 -9.25
N GLU A 115 11.28 0.47 -10.25
CA GLU A 115 12.12 -0.20 -11.25
C GLU A 115 13.44 -0.70 -10.65
N ARG A 116 14.05 0.03 -9.67
CA ARG A 116 15.21 -0.51 -8.93
C ARG A 116 14.87 -1.81 -8.22
N LEU A 117 13.77 -1.84 -7.44
CA LEU A 117 13.34 -3.06 -6.76
C LEU A 117 13.02 -4.20 -7.74
N ARG A 118 12.39 -3.90 -8.88
CA ARG A 118 12.11 -4.91 -9.92
C ARG A 118 13.35 -5.46 -10.61
N SER A 119 14.44 -4.73 -10.59
CA SER A 119 15.72 -5.19 -11.12
C SER A 119 16.50 -6.07 -10.13
N GLU A 120 16.22 -5.95 -8.83
CA GLU A 120 16.93 -6.64 -7.75
C GLU A 120 16.19 -7.87 -7.22
N TYR A 121 14.85 -7.87 -7.29
CA TYR A 121 14.01 -8.91 -6.69
C TYR A 121 13.15 -9.62 -7.72
N GLU A 122 12.94 -10.92 -7.53
CA GLU A 122 12.08 -11.73 -8.40
C GLU A 122 10.60 -11.31 -8.29
N VAL A 123 10.16 -10.91 -7.08
CA VAL A 123 8.79 -10.49 -6.81
C VAL A 123 8.77 -9.20 -5.99
N VAL A 124 8.02 -8.21 -6.49
CA VAL A 124 7.72 -6.99 -5.72
C VAL A 124 6.25 -7.00 -5.30
N VAL A 125 6.01 -7.07 -3.99
CA VAL A 125 4.66 -7.00 -3.41
C VAL A 125 4.29 -5.54 -3.20
N ILE A 126 3.41 -5.02 -4.05
CA ILE A 126 2.99 -3.61 -4.03
C ILE A 126 1.76 -3.43 -3.15
N GLU A 127 1.77 -2.49 -2.22
CA GLU A 127 0.60 -2.06 -1.44
C GLU A 127 0.11 -0.69 -1.89
N GLY A 128 -1.19 -0.57 -2.22
CA GLY A 128 -1.85 0.70 -2.49
C GLY A 128 -2.22 1.47 -1.21
N ALA A 129 -2.75 2.67 -1.37
CA ALA A 129 -3.20 3.53 -0.27
C ALA A 129 -4.64 4.01 -0.50
N GLY A 130 -5.47 4.09 0.56
CA GLY A 130 -6.89 4.45 0.42
C GLY A 130 -7.65 3.47 -0.47
N SER A 131 -8.38 4.01 -1.43
CA SER A 131 -9.15 3.26 -2.44
C SER A 131 -8.86 3.77 -3.85
N PRO A 132 -8.79 2.90 -4.88
CA PRO A 132 -8.76 3.35 -6.26
C PRO A 132 -10.08 4.04 -6.69
N ALA A 133 -11.13 3.93 -5.88
CA ALA A 133 -12.41 4.59 -6.09
C ALA A 133 -12.49 6.01 -5.50
N ASP A 134 -11.41 6.52 -4.87
CA ASP A 134 -11.33 7.91 -4.40
C ASP A 134 -11.16 8.86 -5.59
N ILE A 135 -12.23 9.00 -6.41
CA ILE A 135 -12.24 9.69 -7.71
C ILE A 135 -11.84 11.16 -7.63
N ASN A 136 -12.06 11.80 -6.49
CA ASN A 136 -11.64 13.16 -6.19
C ASN A 136 -10.11 13.32 -6.07
N LEU A 137 -9.36 12.23 -5.90
CA LEU A 137 -7.90 12.22 -5.79
C LEU A 137 -7.22 11.70 -7.07
N ARG A 138 -7.98 11.32 -8.09
CA ARG A 138 -7.46 10.67 -9.31
C ARG A 138 -6.42 11.48 -10.07
N GLY A 139 -6.60 12.81 -10.12
CA GLY A 139 -5.67 13.70 -10.81
C GLY A 139 -4.24 13.67 -10.27
N GLY A 140 -4.07 13.27 -9.02
CA GLY A 140 -2.79 13.14 -8.33
C GLY A 140 -2.45 11.70 -7.90
N ASP A 141 -3.11 10.68 -8.47
CA ASP A 141 -2.86 9.28 -8.10
C ASP A 141 -1.43 8.87 -8.46
N ILE A 142 -0.66 8.55 -7.44
CA ILE A 142 0.66 7.95 -7.53
C ILE A 142 0.76 6.67 -6.68
N VAL A 143 -0.39 6.11 -6.24
CA VAL A 143 -0.40 5.04 -5.23
C VAL A 143 -1.21 3.80 -5.60
N ASN A 144 -2.22 3.94 -6.46
CA ASN A 144 -3.16 2.86 -6.77
C ASN A 144 -3.08 2.45 -8.25
N MET A 145 -4.05 2.88 -9.07
CA MET A 145 -4.12 2.40 -10.45
C MET A 145 -3.01 2.93 -11.36
N ALA A 146 -2.49 4.12 -11.09
CA ALA A 146 -1.31 4.62 -11.82
C ALA A 146 -0.12 3.67 -11.65
N VAL A 147 0.14 3.21 -10.42
CA VAL A 147 1.22 2.25 -10.15
C VAL A 147 0.92 0.87 -10.74
N ALA A 148 -0.34 0.40 -10.62
CA ALA A 148 -0.75 -0.89 -11.17
C ALA A 148 -0.57 -0.95 -12.69
N LEU A 149 -0.97 0.10 -13.41
CA LEU A 149 -0.82 0.21 -14.86
C LEU A 149 0.65 0.30 -15.26
N HIS A 150 1.45 1.14 -14.59
CA HIS A 150 2.88 1.26 -14.84
C HIS A 150 3.60 -0.07 -14.67
N ALA A 151 3.34 -0.75 -13.55
CA ALA A 151 3.94 -2.05 -13.25
C ALA A 151 3.35 -3.22 -14.06
N ARG A 152 2.23 -3.02 -14.77
CA ARG A 152 1.39 -4.07 -15.36
C ARG A 152 1.07 -5.17 -14.35
N SER A 153 0.80 -4.77 -13.12
CA SER A 153 0.64 -5.68 -12.00
C SER A 153 -0.80 -6.18 -11.89
N PRO A 154 -1.03 -7.49 -11.70
CA PRO A 154 -2.35 -7.95 -11.27
C PRO A 154 -2.70 -7.33 -9.92
N VAL A 155 -3.97 -6.97 -9.75
CA VAL A 155 -4.49 -6.31 -8.54
C VAL A 155 -5.37 -7.27 -7.76
N LEU A 156 -5.03 -7.44 -6.49
CA LEU A 156 -5.87 -8.09 -5.49
C LEU A 156 -6.63 -7.01 -4.73
N LEU A 157 -7.96 -6.94 -4.94
CA LEU A 157 -8.81 -5.97 -4.27
C LEU A 157 -9.34 -6.55 -2.95
N VAL A 158 -9.05 -5.88 -1.83
CA VAL A 158 -9.41 -6.28 -0.47
C VAL A 158 -10.56 -5.42 0.06
N GLY A 159 -11.57 -6.06 0.63
CA GLY A 159 -12.70 -5.42 1.30
C GLY A 159 -12.80 -5.86 2.77
N ASP A 160 -13.39 -5.00 3.61
CA ASP A 160 -13.64 -5.26 5.03
C ASP A 160 -15.06 -5.84 5.20
N ILE A 161 -15.14 -7.08 5.66
CA ILE A 161 -16.42 -7.75 5.88
C ILE A 161 -17.07 -7.36 7.22
N ASP A 162 -16.27 -6.97 8.21
CA ASP A 162 -16.76 -6.73 9.57
C ASP A 162 -17.65 -5.48 9.65
N LYS A 163 -17.42 -4.50 8.79
CA LYS A 163 -18.20 -3.26 8.72
C LYS A 163 -19.54 -3.41 7.97
N GLY A 164 -19.78 -4.55 7.32
CA GLY A 164 -20.92 -4.75 6.45
C GLY A 164 -20.79 -4.06 5.09
N GLY A 165 -21.67 -4.40 4.15
CA GLY A 165 -21.70 -3.79 2.82
C GLY A 165 -20.49 -4.09 1.92
N VAL A 166 -19.71 -5.12 2.20
CA VAL A 166 -18.47 -5.43 1.47
C VAL A 166 -18.72 -5.63 -0.03
N PHE A 167 -19.83 -6.28 -0.42
CA PHE A 167 -20.15 -6.46 -1.84
C PHE A 167 -20.47 -5.14 -2.54
N ALA A 168 -21.18 -4.22 -1.87
CA ALA A 168 -21.44 -2.89 -2.40
C ALA A 168 -20.14 -2.11 -2.57
N SER A 169 -19.22 -2.20 -1.60
CA SER A 169 -17.90 -1.55 -1.66
C SER A 169 -17.04 -2.12 -2.79
N LEU A 170 -16.99 -3.43 -2.97
CA LEU A 170 -16.27 -4.09 -4.06
C LEU A 170 -16.86 -3.73 -5.42
N TYR A 171 -18.19 -3.87 -5.56
CA TYR A 171 -18.89 -3.53 -6.80
C TYR A 171 -18.73 -2.06 -7.16
N GLY A 172 -18.96 -1.16 -6.20
CA GLY A 172 -18.77 0.29 -6.39
C GLY A 172 -17.35 0.64 -6.81
N THR A 173 -16.34 0.05 -6.18
CA THR A 173 -14.94 0.24 -6.56
C THR A 173 -14.71 -0.19 -8.01
N MET A 174 -15.18 -1.38 -8.40
CA MET A 174 -15.05 -1.90 -9.76
C MET A 174 -15.76 -1.03 -10.81
N MET A 175 -16.88 -0.42 -10.46
CA MET A 175 -17.65 0.44 -11.37
C MET A 175 -17.03 1.83 -11.56
N LEU A 176 -16.28 2.32 -10.57
CA LEU A 176 -15.67 3.66 -10.58
C LEU A 176 -14.30 3.70 -11.27
N ILE A 177 -13.61 2.58 -11.40
CA ILE A 177 -12.35 2.48 -12.13
C ILE A 177 -12.59 2.23 -13.63
N SER A 178 -11.63 2.58 -14.49
CA SER A 178 -11.74 2.42 -15.94
C SER A 178 -11.77 0.95 -16.39
N ALA A 179 -12.12 0.69 -17.64
CA ALA A 179 -12.13 -0.66 -18.19
C ALA A 179 -10.69 -1.27 -18.21
N GLU A 180 -9.68 -0.46 -18.52
CA GLU A 180 -8.28 -0.85 -18.52
C GLU A 180 -7.80 -1.23 -17.12
N GLU A 181 -8.13 -0.42 -16.12
CA GLU A 181 -7.82 -0.66 -14.72
C GLU A 181 -8.53 -1.92 -14.19
N ARG A 182 -9.80 -2.13 -14.56
CA ARG A 182 -10.56 -3.35 -14.21
C ARG A 182 -9.91 -4.61 -14.75
N ALA A 183 -9.31 -4.55 -15.93
CA ALA A 183 -8.64 -5.70 -16.52
C ALA A 183 -7.43 -6.19 -15.70
N LEU A 184 -6.86 -5.34 -14.86
CA LEU A 184 -5.78 -5.72 -13.94
C LEU A 184 -6.29 -6.39 -12.67
N VAL A 185 -7.58 -6.19 -12.32
CA VAL A 185 -8.15 -6.77 -11.09
C VAL A 185 -8.41 -8.26 -11.32
N ALA A 186 -7.60 -9.11 -10.69
CA ALA A 186 -7.77 -10.55 -10.74
C ALA A 186 -9.10 -10.97 -10.08
N LEU A 187 -9.89 -11.77 -10.79
CA LEU A 187 -11.20 -12.27 -10.33
C LEU A 187 -11.14 -13.15 -9.05
N ALA A 188 -9.96 -13.58 -8.63
CA ALA A 188 -9.76 -14.40 -7.44
C ALA A 188 -9.67 -13.62 -6.12
N GLY A 189 -9.78 -12.31 -6.15
CA GLY A 189 -9.37 -11.44 -5.03
C GLY A 189 -10.46 -11.08 -4.03
N LEU A 190 -11.37 -11.96 -3.64
CA LEU A 190 -12.17 -11.78 -2.43
C LEU A 190 -11.39 -12.31 -1.22
N LEU A 191 -10.27 -11.69 -0.87
CA LEU A 191 -9.63 -11.90 0.42
C LEU A 191 -10.39 -11.06 1.45
N MET A 192 -11.25 -11.73 2.18
CA MET A 192 -11.84 -11.18 3.39
C MET A 192 -10.75 -11.07 4.45
N ALA A 193 -10.46 -9.88 4.91
CA ALA A 193 -9.57 -9.69 6.04
C ALA A 193 -10.21 -10.33 7.29
N ILE A 194 -9.73 -11.50 7.67
CA ILE A 194 -10.16 -12.23 8.87
C ILE A 194 -9.47 -11.60 10.08
N SER A 195 -9.62 -10.31 10.30
CA SER A 195 -8.97 -9.64 11.44
C SER A 195 -9.74 -9.78 12.76
N GLY A 196 -11.02 -10.16 12.73
CA GLY A 196 -11.85 -10.30 13.94
C GLY A 196 -12.01 -11.73 14.48
N TRP A 197 -11.89 -12.75 13.66
CA TRP A 197 -12.33 -14.10 14.01
C TRP A 197 -11.40 -14.84 14.99
N HIS A 198 -10.10 -14.63 14.87
CA HIS A 198 -9.13 -15.31 15.75
C HIS A 198 -9.03 -14.68 17.14
N VAL A 199 -9.29 -13.38 17.28
CA VAL A 199 -9.26 -12.69 18.58
C VAL A 199 -10.51 -13.03 19.41
N ARG A 200 -11.66 -13.23 18.78
CA ARG A 200 -12.90 -13.60 19.49
C ARG A 200 -12.87 -15.04 20.01
N ARG A 201 -12.26 -15.99 19.30
CA ARG A 201 -12.13 -17.37 19.78
C ARG A 201 -11.23 -17.50 21.02
N LYS A 202 -10.14 -16.74 21.11
CA LYS A 202 -9.28 -16.76 22.31
C LYS A 202 -9.96 -16.14 23.55
N LYS A 203 -10.84 -15.12 23.37
CA LYS A 203 -11.57 -14.54 24.51
C LYS A 203 -12.70 -15.45 25.02
N GLN A 204 -13.31 -16.28 24.21
CA GLN A 204 -14.33 -17.25 24.67
C GLN A 204 -13.71 -18.48 25.32
N ALA A 205 -12.51 -18.92 24.93
CA ALA A 205 -11.80 -20.04 25.53
C ALA A 205 -11.13 -19.73 26.88
N THR A 206 -11.04 -18.44 27.25
CA THR A 206 -10.48 -18.00 28.56
C THR A 206 -11.58 -17.63 29.58
N GLN A 207 -12.86 -17.75 29.21
CA GLN A 207 -14.02 -17.48 30.09
C GLN A 207 -14.87 -18.75 30.37
N SER A 208 -14.45 -19.91 29.91
CA SER A 208 -14.95 -21.23 30.29
C SER A 208 -13.89 -21.97 31.09
#